data_f5c962df3acb6e1f538fab776a09f833
#
_entry.id   f5c962df3acb6e1f538fab776a09f833
#
_cell.length_a   1.000
_cell.length_b   1.000
_cell.length_c   1.000
_cell.angle_alpha   90.00
_cell.angle_beta   90.00
_cell.angle_gamma   90.00
#
_symmetry.space_group_name_H-M   'P 1'
#
loop_
_entity.id
_entity.type
_entity.pdbx_description
1 polymer ?
#
loop_
_entity_poly.entity_id
_entity_poly.type
_entity_poly.pdbx_seq_one_letter_code
_entity_poly.pdbx_strand_id
1 'polypeptide(L)'
;NLSNLVSLNLQNNQLNGSIPESFGNLSNLKYCYLYDNQLSGGIPVSFGNLSNLEYCYLSSNQLTGTIPETLANLTKLSVMDFSDNMLGGDLPEAVTATDWWQINGYRCIEQNEPGGFTFETLNLYIPDFTATDNRGNTIRTIDIVSSHKVTLYYVWATWCGYSKAFHPVMSELYQRYKNHSLEIIGICTDGMDNPADANNYIESNDMEWPTLMENPEGGIPYSGFPTVIAFDETGKMIFHSSFTSRDELPEFLKGILGEGDAPYESTDFSADRKAYTLQTASEGNGINVVLMGDAFSDRQIADGTYEKVMQQAADAFFSEEPYASFRDMFNVYYVNAVSQNEGYFDGGETAFSCYFGEGTRVGGNDGLCMQYAQAAFNFTDEQMQDVLIIVMMNSTRYAGTCWMYYNTGYTSDYGRGTSVAYFPIGTTYEDLATILHHEAGGHGFAKLNDEYAYEYMGMIPANEIRDEQNMRENYGWGKNTDYISDPARVYWSKFIADSRYASENIGVYEGACTYWTGAYRPTENSIMNDNTGGFNAPSREAIYYRIHKLAYGESWTYDYEEFVNWDLNQRARSRVSVVPQKKYPPTAPPVIIKARWENGRFVYE
;
A
#
# COMPACT_ATOMS: atom_id res chain seq x y z
N ASN A 1 -20.09 13.19 54.74
CA ASN A 1 -19.19 12.03 54.84
C ASN A 1 -19.41 11.14 53.61
N LEU A 2 -18.48 11.14 52.65
CA LEU A 2 -18.59 10.42 51.38
C LEU A 2 -17.72 9.14 51.35
N SER A 3 -17.43 8.58 52.52
CA SER A 3 -16.54 7.39 52.67
C SER A 3 -17.01 6.13 51.89
N ASN A 4 -18.30 6.06 51.53
CA ASN A 4 -18.86 4.97 50.73
C ASN A 4 -18.86 5.25 49.22
N LEU A 5 -18.29 6.37 48.76
CA LEU A 5 -18.26 6.73 47.37
C LEU A 5 -17.35 5.78 46.60
N VAL A 6 -17.88 5.17 45.54
CA VAL A 6 -17.16 4.24 44.64
C VAL A 6 -16.70 4.91 43.37
N SER A 7 -17.47 5.85 42.85
CA SER A 7 -17.15 6.58 41.62
C SER A 7 -17.38 8.06 41.83
N LEU A 8 -16.40 8.87 41.44
CA LEU A 8 -16.45 10.33 41.40
C LEU A 8 -16.17 10.80 40.00
N ASN A 9 -17.18 11.40 39.35
CA ASN A 9 -17.05 11.97 38.03
C ASN A 9 -17.37 13.47 38.10
N LEU A 10 -16.32 14.30 37.97
CA LEU A 10 -16.35 15.76 37.96
C LEU A 10 -15.59 16.35 36.77
N GLN A 11 -15.35 15.54 35.73
CA GLN A 11 -14.67 15.96 34.49
C GLN A 11 -15.40 17.08 33.76
N ASN A 12 -14.70 17.80 32.89
CA ASN A 12 -15.28 18.83 32.00
C ASN A 12 -16.05 19.91 32.80
N ASN A 13 -15.42 20.48 33.84
CA ASN A 13 -15.99 21.53 34.67
C ASN A 13 -15.02 22.73 34.83
N GLN A 14 -15.30 23.60 35.73
CA GLN A 14 -14.48 24.78 36.06
C GLN A 14 -13.97 24.71 37.53
N LEU A 15 -13.72 23.52 38.02
CA LEU A 15 -13.22 23.33 39.38
C LEU A 15 -11.81 23.90 39.46
N ASN A 16 -11.56 24.72 40.45
CA ASN A 16 -10.29 25.38 40.69
C ASN A 16 -9.79 25.18 42.15
N GLY A 17 -8.56 25.61 42.40
CA GLY A 17 -7.89 25.40 43.68
C GLY A 17 -7.27 24.00 43.78
N SER A 18 -6.70 23.68 44.94
CA SER A 18 -5.99 22.43 45.17
C SER A 18 -6.93 21.26 45.54
N ILE A 19 -6.54 20.06 45.15
CA ILE A 19 -7.17 18.84 45.62
C ILE A 19 -6.87 18.74 47.13
N PRO A 20 -7.89 18.66 48.01
CA PRO A 20 -7.66 18.68 49.46
C PRO A 20 -7.12 17.36 49.99
N GLU A 21 -6.27 17.37 51.02
CA GLU A 21 -5.76 16.17 51.69
C GLU A 21 -6.89 15.24 52.22
N SER A 22 -8.05 15.78 52.54
CA SER A 22 -9.21 14.99 52.94
C SER A 22 -9.75 14.07 51.83
N PHE A 23 -9.29 14.25 50.58
CA PHE A 23 -9.64 13.38 49.45
C PHE A 23 -9.21 11.93 49.71
N GLY A 24 -8.06 11.73 50.35
CA GLY A 24 -7.56 10.42 50.77
C GLY A 24 -8.46 9.65 51.75
N ASN A 25 -9.50 10.29 52.30
CA ASN A 25 -10.50 9.60 53.16
C ASN A 25 -11.58 8.85 52.35
N LEU A 26 -11.57 8.94 51.01
CA LEU A 26 -12.51 8.24 50.13
C LEU A 26 -12.06 6.80 49.87
N SER A 27 -11.87 6.02 50.91
CA SER A 27 -11.23 4.69 50.87
C SER A 27 -11.94 3.63 50.03
N ASN A 28 -13.21 3.85 49.65
CA ASN A 28 -13.95 2.96 48.77
C ASN A 28 -13.94 3.42 47.30
N LEU A 29 -13.24 4.54 46.99
CA LEU A 29 -13.19 5.09 45.62
C LEU A 29 -12.41 4.14 44.70
N LYS A 30 -13.05 3.77 43.58
CA LYS A 30 -12.49 2.97 42.49
C LYS A 30 -12.24 3.79 41.21
N TYR A 31 -13.12 4.74 40.91
CA TYR A 31 -13.11 5.53 39.69
C TYR A 31 -13.09 7.00 40.03
N CYS A 32 -12.04 7.71 39.58
CA CYS A 32 -11.82 9.12 39.82
C CYS A 32 -11.59 9.86 38.52
N TYR A 33 -12.56 10.66 38.09
CA TYR A 33 -12.49 11.47 36.85
C TYR A 33 -12.54 12.94 37.20
N LEU A 34 -11.36 13.61 37.20
CA LEU A 34 -11.18 15.05 37.48
C LEU A 34 -10.56 15.81 36.32
N TYR A 35 -10.40 15.17 35.15
CA TYR A 35 -9.77 15.76 33.99
C TYR A 35 -10.60 16.91 33.38
N ASP A 36 -9.95 17.76 32.60
CA ASP A 36 -10.55 18.97 32.00
C ASP A 36 -11.18 19.90 33.05
N ASN A 37 -10.34 20.41 33.96
CA ASN A 37 -10.70 21.35 34.99
C ASN A 37 -9.59 22.43 35.16
N GLN A 38 -9.64 23.20 36.23
CA GLN A 38 -8.66 24.23 36.59
C GLN A 38 -8.00 23.93 37.95
N LEU A 39 -7.89 22.62 38.29
CA LEU A 39 -7.29 22.19 39.56
C LEU A 39 -5.79 22.53 39.57
N SER A 40 -5.30 23.10 40.68
CA SER A 40 -3.93 23.57 40.86
C SER A 40 -3.26 23.01 42.11
N GLY A 41 -1.98 23.35 42.32
CA GLY A 41 -1.21 22.79 43.45
C GLY A 41 -0.77 21.32 43.21
N GLY A 42 -0.18 20.70 44.19
CA GLY A 42 0.33 19.34 44.10
C GLY A 42 -0.73 18.24 44.23
N ILE A 43 -0.39 17.04 43.80
CA ILE A 43 -1.16 15.82 44.10
C ILE A 43 -0.98 15.55 45.60
N PRO A 44 -2.08 15.42 46.38
CA PRO A 44 -1.95 15.20 47.83
C PRO A 44 -1.27 13.86 48.19
N VAL A 45 -0.40 13.87 49.18
CA VAL A 45 0.25 12.66 49.69
C VAL A 45 -0.79 11.63 50.15
N SER A 46 -1.93 12.08 50.65
CA SER A 46 -3.06 11.26 51.07
C SER A 46 -3.73 10.44 49.95
N PHE A 47 -3.45 10.73 48.66
CA PHE A 47 -3.93 9.90 47.55
C PHE A 47 -3.50 8.45 47.69
N GLY A 48 -2.30 8.18 48.27
CA GLY A 48 -1.83 6.82 48.53
C GLY A 48 -2.71 6.02 49.51
N ASN A 49 -3.70 6.65 50.18
CA ASN A 49 -4.66 5.97 51.05
C ASN A 49 -5.87 5.40 50.29
N LEU A 50 -6.02 5.71 48.98
CA LEU A 50 -7.12 5.25 48.14
C LEU A 50 -6.91 3.80 47.67
N SER A 51 -6.78 2.87 48.59
CA SER A 51 -6.36 1.47 48.36
C SER A 51 -7.29 0.66 47.42
N ASN A 52 -8.47 1.16 47.09
CA ASN A 52 -9.39 0.56 46.14
C ASN A 52 -9.43 1.26 44.79
N LEU A 53 -8.59 2.29 44.57
CA LEU A 53 -8.55 3.03 43.33
C LEU A 53 -8.05 2.14 42.17
N GLU A 54 -8.84 2.07 41.11
CA GLU A 54 -8.59 1.29 39.92
C GLU A 54 -8.27 2.21 38.72
N TYR A 55 -8.97 3.36 38.61
CA TYR A 55 -8.81 4.33 37.52
C TYR A 55 -8.80 5.75 38.07
N CYS A 56 -7.80 6.54 37.68
CA CYS A 56 -7.67 7.95 38.04
C CYS A 56 -7.22 8.80 36.86
N TYR A 57 -8.04 9.78 36.45
CA TYR A 57 -7.75 10.73 35.39
C TYR A 57 -7.69 12.13 35.95
N LEU A 58 -6.50 12.72 35.94
CA LEU A 58 -6.18 14.08 36.41
C LEU A 58 -5.70 14.98 35.27
N SER A 59 -5.72 14.49 34.03
CA SER A 59 -5.20 15.18 32.86
C SER A 59 -5.91 16.51 32.59
N SER A 60 -5.26 17.39 31.82
CA SER A 60 -5.79 18.70 31.42
C SER A 60 -6.25 19.53 32.64
N ASN A 61 -5.30 19.82 33.54
CA ASN A 61 -5.46 20.66 34.73
C ASN A 61 -4.25 21.59 34.89
N GLN A 62 -4.07 22.19 36.05
CA GLN A 62 -2.96 23.08 36.39
C GLN A 62 -2.17 22.56 37.61
N LEU A 63 -2.07 21.21 37.73
CA LEU A 63 -1.35 20.57 38.82
C LEU A 63 0.15 20.82 38.68
N THR A 64 0.83 21.04 39.82
CA THR A 64 2.27 21.38 39.92
C THR A 64 2.97 20.50 40.93
N GLY A 65 4.31 20.55 40.98
CA GLY A 65 5.10 19.82 41.99
C GLY A 65 5.43 18.41 41.51
N THR A 66 5.78 17.54 42.47
CA THR A 66 6.28 16.18 42.21
C THR A 66 5.20 15.12 42.35
N ILE A 67 5.44 13.95 41.79
CA ILE A 67 4.62 12.74 42.02
C ILE A 67 4.88 12.21 43.44
N PRO A 68 3.85 12.10 44.30
CA PRO A 68 4.04 11.59 45.68
C PRO A 68 4.45 10.10 45.72
N GLU A 69 5.48 9.79 46.51
CA GLU A 69 5.93 8.39 46.73
C GLU A 69 4.81 7.45 47.21
N THR A 70 3.85 8.00 47.97
CA THR A 70 2.72 7.23 48.48
C THR A 70 1.81 6.65 47.41
N LEU A 71 1.86 7.11 46.15
CA LEU A 71 1.12 6.49 45.06
C LEU A 71 1.57 5.04 44.79
N ALA A 72 2.75 4.64 45.23
CA ALA A 72 3.19 3.26 45.18
C ALA A 72 2.29 2.30 45.99
N ASN A 73 1.51 2.81 46.95
CA ASN A 73 0.56 2.01 47.75
C ASN A 73 -0.72 1.62 46.98
N LEU A 74 -0.93 2.17 45.78
CA LEU A 74 -2.14 1.93 44.98
C LEU A 74 -2.04 0.63 44.17
N THR A 75 -2.04 -0.50 44.86
CA THR A 75 -1.79 -1.83 44.28
C THR A 75 -2.90 -2.34 43.35
N LYS A 76 -4.09 -1.69 43.31
CA LYS A 76 -5.20 -2.02 42.41
C LYS A 76 -5.30 -1.08 41.23
N LEU A 77 -4.45 -0.07 41.17
CA LEU A 77 -4.48 0.94 40.13
C LEU A 77 -4.10 0.31 38.78
N SER A 78 -4.97 0.48 37.82
CA SER A 78 -4.74 0.05 36.43
C SER A 78 -4.36 1.22 35.52
N VAL A 79 -4.97 2.39 35.74
CA VAL A 79 -4.71 3.58 34.94
C VAL A 79 -4.62 4.82 35.84
N MET A 80 -3.56 5.59 35.64
CA MET A 80 -3.44 6.96 36.16
C MET A 80 -2.89 7.88 35.09
N ASP A 81 -3.65 8.90 34.74
CA ASP A 81 -3.33 9.85 33.70
C ASP A 81 -3.09 11.25 34.30
N PHE A 82 -1.88 11.76 34.14
CA PHE A 82 -1.43 13.06 34.62
C PHE A 82 -1.10 14.03 33.48
N SER A 83 -1.34 13.66 32.24
CA SER A 83 -0.97 14.49 31.08
C SER A 83 -1.54 15.91 31.14
N ASP A 84 -0.97 16.82 30.38
CA ASP A 84 -1.43 18.21 30.29
C ASP A 84 -1.57 18.92 31.64
N ASN A 85 -0.57 18.77 32.51
CA ASN A 85 -0.40 19.46 33.77
C ASN A 85 0.96 20.22 33.79
N MET A 86 1.42 20.63 34.95
CA MET A 86 2.73 21.26 35.17
C MET A 86 3.52 20.51 36.24
N LEU A 87 3.41 19.17 36.24
CA LEU A 87 4.14 18.30 37.15
C LEU A 87 5.59 18.13 36.70
N GLY A 88 6.51 17.91 37.61
CA GLY A 88 7.93 17.72 37.29
C GLY A 88 8.76 17.30 38.49
N GLY A 89 10.08 17.27 38.32
CA GLY A 89 11.03 16.88 39.37
C GLY A 89 11.33 15.39 39.40
N ASP A 90 11.96 14.93 40.49
CA ASP A 90 12.38 13.54 40.63
C ASP A 90 11.18 12.61 40.81
N LEU A 91 11.21 11.47 40.16
CA LEU A 91 10.22 10.41 40.30
C LEU A 91 10.67 9.41 41.39
N PRO A 92 9.84 9.13 42.40
CA PRO A 92 10.18 8.15 43.42
C PRO A 92 10.35 6.74 42.85
N GLU A 93 11.46 6.05 43.18
CA GLU A 93 11.73 4.69 42.72
C GLU A 93 10.60 3.72 43.09
N ALA A 94 10.00 3.88 44.25
CA ALA A 94 8.86 3.08 44.69
C ALA A 94 7.65 3.19 43.74
N VAL A 95 7.43 4.36 43.10
CA VAL A 95 6.37 4.58 42.15
C VAL A 95 6.75 3.98 40.77
N THR A 96 7.96 4.27 40.31
CA THR A 96 8.43 3.78 39.00
C THR A 96 8.57 2.26 38.93
N ALA A 97 8.70 1.57 40.07
CA ALA A 97 8.72 0.11 40.14
C ALA A 97 7.33 -0.56 40.16
N THR A 98 6.23 0.21 40.13
CA THR A 98 4.87 -0.37 40.11
C THR A 98 4.43 -0.80 38.70
N ASP A 99 3.63 -1.87 38.61
CA ASP A 99 3.11 -2.35 37.33
C ASP A 99 2.30 -1.27 36.59
N TRP A 100 1.45 -0.53 37.32
CA TRP A 100 0.65 0.53 36.70
C TRP A 100 1.50 1.68 36.15
N TRP A 101 2.66 1.97 36.75
CA TRP A 101 3.58 2.97 36.22
C TRP A 101 4.26 2.47 34.94
N GLN A 102 4.74 1.24 34.93
CA GLN A 102 5.37 0.65 33.75
C GLN A 102 4.42 0.65 32.53
N ILE A 103 3.11 0.56 32.77
CA ILE A 103 2.09 0.58 31.74
C ILE A 103 1.71 2.02 31.32
N ASN A 104 1.62 2.96 32.25
CA ASN A 104 1.01 4.27 32.00
C ASN A 104 1.94 5.46 32.22
N GLY A 105 3.13 5.27 32.77
CA GLY A 105 4.05 6.36 33.12
C GLY A 105 4.48 7.23 31.96
N TYR A 106 4.45 6.71 30.70
CA TYR A 106 4.74 7.49 29.50
C TYR A 106 3.81 8.72 29.35
N ARG A 107 2.57 8.67 29.87
CA ARG A 107 1.62 9.79 29.84
C ARG A 107 2.10 10.99 30.65
N CYS A 108 3.02 10.77 31.59
CA CYS A 108 3.60 11.85 32.39
C CYS A 108 4.57 12.73 31.63
N ILE A 109 5.04 12.33 30.44
CA ILE A 109 5.95 13.19 29.65
C ILE A 109 5.23 14.40 29.04
N GLU A 110 3.94 14.26 28.77
CA GLU A 110 3.08 15.31 28.22
C GLU A 110 2.71 16.31 29.32
N GLN A 111 3.64 17.22 29.65
CA GLN A 111 3.45 18.27 30.65
C GLN A 111 3.58 19.66 30.03
N ASN A 112 2.77 20.61 30.51
CA ASN A 112 2.87 22.02 30.13
C ASN A 112 4.03 22.70 30.88
N GLU A 113 4.65 23.70 30.28
CA GLU A 113 5.70 24.48 30.93
C GLU A 113 5.17 25.21 32.19
N PRO A 114 5.91 25.30 33.30
CA PRO A 114 7.31 24.87 33.47
C PRO A 114 7.50 23.44 33.99
N GLY A 115 6.49 22.58 33.89
CA GLY A 115 6.58 21.17 34.24
C GLY A 115 7.42 20.37 33.23
N GLY A 116 7.64 19.09 33.50
CA GLY A 116 8.24 18.18 32.56
C GLY A 116 8.97 17.00 33.22
N PHE A 117 8.95 15.89 32.49
CA PHE A 117 9.75 14.70 32.76
C PHE A 117 10.50 14.34 31.50
N THR A 118 11.62 13.65 31.65
CA THR A 118 12.37 13.07 30.52
C THR A 118 12.14 11.56 30.47
N PHE A 119 12.35 10.94 29.33
CA PHE A 119 12.31 9.48 29.24
C PHE A 119 13.31 8.81 30.20
N GLU A 120 14.44 9.44 30.46
CA GLU A 120 15.41 8.98 31.41
C GLU A 120 14.84 8.88 32.82
N THR A 121 14.08 9.90 33.27
CA THR A 121 13.46 9.96 34.61
C THR A 121 12.22 9.08 34.73
N LEU A 122 11.48 8.83 33.65
CA LEU A 122 10.29 7.97 33.65
C LEU A 122 10.61 6.49 34.01
N ASN A 123 11.81 6.02 33.71
CA ASN A 123 12.29 4.66 34.03
C ASN A 123 11.32 3.57 33.56
N LEU A 124 10.86 3.66 32.30
CA LEU A 124 9.95 2.71 31.68
C LEU A 124 10.72 1.70 30.84
N TYR A 125 10.28 0.46 30.87
CA TYR A 125 10.93 -0.63 30.16
C TYR A 125 9.93 -1.40 29.29
N ILE A 126 10.46 -1.97 28.19
CA ILE A 126 9.66 -2.86 27.35
C ILE A 126 9.21 -4.09 28.15
N PRO A 127 7.93 -4.50 28.08
CA PRO A 127 7.49 -5.76 28.66
C PRO A 127 8.20 -6.95 28.02
N ASP A 128 8.64 -7.93 28.83
CA ASP A 128 9.21 -9.18 28.33
C ASP A 128 8.08 -10.17 28.03
N PHE A 129 7.79 -10.36 26.76
CA PHE A 129 6.83 -11.37 26.30
C PHE A 129 7.41 -12.17 25.13
N THR A 130 6.81 -13.34 24.91
CA THR A 130 7.08 -14.19 23.75
C THR A 130 5.81 -14.27 22.91
N ALA A 131 5.94 -14.03 21.59
CA ALA A 131 4.82 -14.07 20.66
C ALA A 131 5.25 -14.68 19.30
N THR A 132 4.29 -14.98 18.45
CA THR A 132 4.55 -15.44 17.08
C THR A 132 4.28 -14.30 16.10
N ASP A 133 5.23 -14.04 15.22
CA ASP A 133 5.08 -13.01 14.18
C ASP A 133 4.19 -13.50 13.02
N ASN A 134 3.89 -12.61 12.10
CA ASN A 134 3.07 -12.87 10.91
C ASN A 134 3.66 -13.92 9.95
N ARG A 135 4.94 -14.28 10.10
CA ARG A 135 5.66 -15.29 9.30
C ARG A 135 5.76 -16.64 10.01
N GLY A 136 5.22 -16.73 11.23
CA GLY A 136 5.26 -17.95 12.04
C GLY A 136 6.53 -18.11 12.90
N ASN A 137 7.39 -17.10 13.00
CA ASN A 137 8.57 -17.14 13.83
C ASN A 137 8.21 -16.77 15.28
N THR A 138 8.80 -17.48 16.23
CA THR A 138 8.70 -17.12 17.63
C THR A 138 9.70 -16.02 17.94
N ILE A 139 9.23 -14.90 18.44
CA ILE A 139 10.05 -13.77 18.91
C ILE A 139 9.88 -13.58 20.42
N ARG A 140 10.96 -13.15 21.09
CA ARG A 140 10.93 -12.68 22.46
C ARG A 140 11.45 -11.24 22.50
N THR A 141 10.71 -10.33 23.09
CA THR A 141 11.01 -8.90 23.05
C THR A 141 12.39 -8.56 23.59
N ILE A 142 12.77 -9.15 24.73
CA ILE A 142 14.07 -8.86 25.35
C ILE A 142 15.26 -9.34 24.50
N ASP A 143 15.11 -10.42 23.73
CA ASP A 143 16.18 -10.94 22.87
C ASP A 143 16.42 -10.00 21.66
N ILE A 144 15.33 -9.41 21.11
CA ILE A 144 15.44 -8.41 20.04
C ILE A 144 16.08 -7.14 20.58
N VAL A 145 15.57 -6.61 21.68
CA VAL A 145 16.03 -5.36 22.29
C VAL A 145 17.50 -5.44 22.68
N SER A 146 17.91 -6.51 23.35
CA SER A 146 19.31 -6.66 23.80
C SER A 146 20.33 -6.82 22.66
N SER A 147 19.87 -7.10 21.45
CA SER A 147 20.73 -7.24 20.26
C SER A 147 20.79 -6.00 19.37
N HIS A 148 19.99 -4.96 19.66
CA HIS A 148 19.91 -3.73 18.88
C HIS A 148 20.09 -2.49 19.76
N LYS A 149 20.73 -1.44 19.21
CA LYS A 149 20.85 -0.15 19.92
C LYS A 149 19.53 0.56 20.09
N VAL A 150 18.65 0.40 19.09
CA VAL A 150 17.29 0.94 19.12
C VAL A 150 16.32 -0.14 18.61
N THR A 151 15.27 -0.39 19.39
CA THR A 151 14.13 -1.19 18.93
C THR A 151 12.89 -0.32 18.92
N LEU A 152 12.23 -0.21 17.78
CA LEU A 152 10.95 0.48 17.65
C LEU A 152 9.80 -0.50 17.86
N TYR A 153 8.85 -0.13 18.70
CA TYR A 153 7.56 -0.79 18.86
C TYR A 153 6.52 0.04 18.10
N TYR A 154 6.07 -0.47 16.95
CA TYR A 154 5.23 0.26 16.01
C TYR A 154 3.81 -0.30 16.00
N VAL A 155 2.87 0.43 16.60
CA VAL A 155 1.45 0.02 16.72
C VAL A 155 0.61 0.68 15.66
N TRP A 156 -0.14 -0.11 14.90
CA TRP A 156 -0.92 0.34 13.77
C TRP A 156 -2.18 -0.51 13.54
N ALA A 157 -3.06 -0.07 12.63
CA ALA A 157 -4.26 -0.81 12.25
C ALA A 157 -4.51 -0.70 10.74
N THR A 158 -5.02 -1.77 10.12
CA THR A 158 -5.25 -1.85 8.67
C THR A 158 -6.27 -0.83 8.15
N TRP A 159 -7.23 -0.44 8.96
CA TRP A 159 -8.26 0.54 8.62
C TRP A 159 -7.83 2.00 8.83
N CYS A 160 -6.73 2.25 9.55
CA CYS A 160 -6.32 3.60 9.92
C CYS A 160 -5.56 4.32 8.80
N GLY A 161 -6.14 5.39 8.26
CA GLY A 161 -5.53 6.20 7.20
C GLY A 161 -4.20 6.85 7.60
N TYR A 162 -4.04 7.27 8.86
CA TYR A 162 -2.78 7.82 9.37
C TYR A 162 -1.68 6.77 9.44
N SER A 163 -2.00 5.53 9.86
CA SER A 163 -1.05 4.41 9.80
C SER A 163 -0.58 4.17 8.36
N LYS A 164 -1.52 4.10 7.41
CA LYS A 164 -1.21 3.91 5.99
C LYS A 164 -0.31 5.00 5.43
N ALA A 165 -0.52 6.25 5.82
CA ALA A 165 0.32 7.38 5.41
C ALA A 165 1.72 7.37 6.05
N PHE A 166 1.89 6.68 7.18
CA PHE A 166 3.16 6.62 7.91
C PHE A 166 4.03 5.39 7.54
N HIS A 167 3.45 4.32 7.00
CA HIS A 167 4.21 3.11 6.62
C HIS A 167 5.39 3.38 5.69
N PRO A 168 5.30 4.23 4.64
CA PRO A 168 6.45 4.53 3.79
C PRO A 168 7.63 5.13 4.57
N VAL A 169 7.36 5.98 5.56
CA VAL A 169 8.39 6.56 6.43
C VAL A 169 9.06 5.47 7.27
N MET A 170 8.28 4.55 7.83
CA MET A 170 8.81 3.44 8.62
C MET A 170 9.66 2.50 7.76
N SER A 171 9.22 2.20 6.53
CA SER A 171 9.99 1.36 5.59
C SER A 171 11.31 2.02 5.19
N GLU A 172 11.29 3.33 4.88
CA GLU A 172 12.51 4.10 4.60
C GLU A 172 13.48 4.08 5.77
N LEU A 173 13.01 4.37 6.98
CA LEU A 173 13.84 4.37 8.18
C LEU A 173 14.42 2.98 8.47
N TYR A 174 13.63 1.92 8.27
CA TYR A 174 14.12 0.57 8.44
C TYR A 174 15.23 0.24 7.44
N GLN A 175 15.04 0.52 6.16
CA GLN A 175 16.09 0.32 5.14
C GLN A 175 17.37 1.09 5.46
N ARG A 176 17.23 2.32 5.93
CA ARG A 176 18.35 3.20 6.27
C ARG A 176 19.14 2.72 7.49
N TYR A 177 18.49 2.09 8.47
CA TYR A 177 19.11 1.83 9.77
C TYR A 177 19.16 0.34 10.17
N LYS A 178 18.54 -0.60 9.45
CA LYS A 178 18.58 -2.04 9.79
C LYS A 178 20.01 -2.60 9.95
N ASN A 179 20.96 -2.09 9.18
CA ASN A 179 22.38 -2.44 9.30
C ASN A 179 23.12 -1.63 10.38
N HIS A 180 22.46 -0.65 10.99
CA HIS A 180 22.98 0.23 12.04
C HIS A 180 22.38 -0.07 13.40
N SER A 181 21.95 -1.30 13.62
CA SER A 181 21.42 -1.77 14.92
C SER A 181 20.05 -1.21 15.28
N LEU A 182 19.19 -1.00 14.26
CA LEU A 182 17.75 -0.77 14.39
C LEU A 182 16.99 -2.07 14.13
N GLU A 183 16.00 -2.37 15.00
CA GLU A 183 14.96 -3.34 14.68
C GLU A 183 13.58 -2.72 14.96
N ILE A 184 12.55 -3.22 14.29
CA ILE A 184 11.15 -2.85 14.50
C ILE A 184 10.35 -4.08 14.90
N ILE A 185 9.53 -3.95 15.92
CA ILE A 185 8.46 -4.91 16.25
C ILE A 185 7.14 -4.24 15.88
N GLY A 186 6.53 -4.67 14.78
CA GLY A 186 5.22 -4.19 14.34
C GLY A 186 4.09 -4.84 15.13
N ILE A 187 3.03 -4.08 15.42
CA ILE A 187 1.81 -4.57 16.04
C ILE A 187 0.62 -4.17 15.20
N CYS A 188 0.03 -5.10 14.47
CA CYS A 188 -1.22 -4.92 13.75
C CYS A 188 -2.38 -5.28 14.67
N THR A 189 -3.07 -4.29 15.23
CA THR A 189 -4.04 -4.51 16.31
C THR A 189 -5.35 -5.17 15.88
N ASP A 190 -5.65 -5.14 14.58
CA ASP A 190 -6.80 -5.78 13.94
C ASP A 190 -6.40 -6.96 13.03
N GLY A 191 -5.13 -7.39 13.10
CA GLY A 191 -4.61 -8.46 12.25
C GLY A 191 -5.29 -9.80 12.45
N MET A 192 -5.72 -10.11 13.68
CA MET A 192 -6.46 -11.35 13.99
C MET A 192 -7.90 -11.34 13.49
N ASP A 193 -8.50 -10.18 13.24
CA ASP A 193 -9.87 -10.06 12.71
C ASP A 193 -9.93 -10.53 11.24
N ASN A 194 -8.89 -10.21 10.46
CA ASN A 194 -8.72 -10.67 9.09
C ASN A 194 -7.23 -10.90 8.75
N PRO A 195 -6.65 -12.04 9.16
CA PRO A 195 -5.21 -12.30 9.01
C PRO A 195 -4.72 -12.27 7.56
N ALA A 196 -5.56 -12.67 6.60
CA ALA A 196 -5.19 -12.67 5.19
C ALA A 196 -5.01 -11.24 4.65
N ASP A 197 -5.94 -10.33 4.97
CA ASP A 197 -5.87 -8.94 4.54
C ASP A 197 -4.71 -8.20 5.23
N ALA A 198 -4.49 -8.46 6.52
CA ALA A 198 -3.36 -7.89 7.26
C ALA A 198 -2.01 -8.34 6.68
N ASN A 199 -1.84 -9.63 6.38
CA ASN A 199 -0.63 -10.15 5.74
C ASN A 199 -0.44 -9.58 4.33
N ASN A 200 -1.48 -9.54 3.52
CA ASN A 200 -1.44 -8.90 2.21
C ASN A 200 -1.01 -7.43 2.30
N TYR A 201 -1.51 -6.71 3.31
CA TYR A 201 -1.13 -5.32 3.53
C TYR A 201 0.35 -5.18 3.94
N ILE A 202 0.85 -6.03 4.85
CA ILE A 202 2.25 -6.07 5.29
C ILE A 202 3.18 -6.34 4.09
N GLU A 203 2.88 -7.36 3.31
CA GLU A 203 3.64 -7.72 2.11
C GLU A 203 3.61 -6.61 1.05
N SER A 204 2.44 -6.01 0.82
CA SER A 204 2.25 -4.96 -0.19
C SER A 204 2.88 -3.61 0.15
N ASN A 205 3.39 -3.42 1.37
CA ASN A 205 3.99 -2.17 1.83
C ASN A 205 5.44 -2.32 2.30
N ASP A 206 6.14 -3.39 1.88
CA ASP A 206 7.55 -3.64 2.19
C ASP A 206 7.88 -3.62 3.70
N MET A 207 6.95 -4.12 4.53
CA MET A 207 7.14 -4.18 5.96
C MET A 207 7.99 -5.41 6.31
N GLU A 208 9.32 -5.27 6.19
CA GLU A 208 10.28 -6.39 6.33
C GLU A 208 10.48 -6.84 7.79
N TRP A 209 10.08 -6.03 8.76
CA TRP A 209 10.25 -6.32 10.19
C TRP A 209 9.21 -7.32 10.71
N PRO A 210 9.48 -8.04 11.83
CA PRO A 210 8.52 -8.92 12.46
C PRO A 210 7.27 -8.15 12.91
N THR A 211 6.08 -8.64 12.53
CA THR A 211 4.81 -8.01 12.90
C THR A 211 3.92 -8.98 13.65
N LEU A 212 3.48 -8.61 14.83
CA LEU A 212 2.48 -9.33 15.61
C LEU A 212 1.08 -8.95 15.13
N MET A 213 0.19 -9.92 15.03
CA MET A 213 -1.17 -9.74 14.50
C MET A 213 -2.18 -9.25 15.55
N GLU A 214 -1.73 -9.08 16.78
CA GLU A 214 -2.45 -8.49 17.90
C GLU A 214 -1.45 -7.94 18.92
N ASN A 215 -1.90 -7.04 19.80
CA ASN A 215 -1.07 -6.63 20.94
C ASN A 215 -1.13 -7.75 21.97
N PRO A 216 -0.02 -8.41 22.33
CA PRO A 216 -0.03 -9.54 23.25
C PRO A 216 -0.48 -9.12 24.66
N GLU A 217 -0.95 -10.10 25.44
CA GLU A 217 -1.29 -9.88 26.84
C GLU A 217 -0.05 -9.36 27.60
N GLY A 218 -0.20 -8.25 28.30
CA GLY A 218 0.91 -7.54 28.93
C GLY A 218 1.77 -6.69 27.98
N GLY A 219 1.36 -6.55 26.73
CA GLY A 219 2.00 -5.65 25.77
C GLY A 219 1.84 -4.18 26.13
N ILE A 220 2.53 -3.32 25.39
CA ILE A 220 2.56 -1.88 25.68
C ILE A 220 1.21 -1.25 25.34
N PRO A 221 0.59 -0.52 26.25
CA PRO A 221 -0.63 0.22 25.95
C PRO A 221 -0.39 1.34 24.93
N TYR A 222 -1.38 1.60 24.09
CA TYR A 222 -1.39 2.67 23.11
C TYR A 222 -2.70 3.45 23.20
N SER A 223 -2.67 4.72 22.83
CA SER A 223 -3.84 5.61 22.87
C SER A 223 -4.38 6.00 21.51
N GLY A 224 -3.71 5.63 20.44
CA GLY A 224 -4.10 5.97 19.07
C GLY A 224 -3.21 5.30 18.01
N PHE A 225 -3.50 5.56 16.73
CA PHE A 225 -2.76 5.00 15.60
C PHE A 225 -2.28 6.10 14.64
N PRO A 226 -1.04 5.99 14.13
CA PRO A 226 0.00 5.09 14.60
C PRO A 226 0.58 5.53 15.94
N THR A 227 1.15 4.59 16.71
CA THR A 227 2.00 4.88 17.88
C THR A 227 3.38 4.27 17.62
N VAL A 228 4.44 5.03 17.88
CA VAL A 228 5.83 4.56 17.84
C VAL A 228 6.48 4.78 19.19
N ILE A 229 7.09 3.73 19.72
CA ILE A 229 7.83 3.76 20.97
C ILE A 229 9.23 3.20 20.70
N ALA A 230 10.28 3.88 21.13
CA ALA A 230 11.64 3.38 21.00
C ALA A 230 12.21 2.94 22.34
N PHE A 231 12.95 1.85 22.31
CA PHE A 231 13.69 1.27 23.44
C PHE A 231 15.18 1.15 23.10
N ASP A 232 16.04 1.40 24.08
CA ASP A 232 17.49 1.14 23.98
C ASP A 232 17.82 -0.34 24.20
N GLU A 233 19.09 -0.71 24.10
CA GLU A 233 19.58 -2.09 24.29
C GLU A 233 19.35 -2.67 25.69
N THR A 234 19.00 -1.84 26.68
CA THR A 234 18.62 -2.28 28.02
C THR A 234 17.13 -2.52 28.15
N GLY A 235 16.35 -2.21 27.11
CA GLY A 235 14.90 -2.24 27.09
C GLY A 235 14.25 -1.01 27.67
N LYS A 236 15.02 0.04 27.98
CA LYS A 236 14.48 1.28 28.52
C LYS A 236 13.87 2.12 27.43
N MET A 237 12.69 2.69 27.69
CA MET A 237 12.00 3.61 26.79
C MET A 237 12.81 4.91 26.62
N ILE A 238 13.08 5.29 25.37
CA ILE A 238 13.85 6.48 25.02
C ILE A 238 13.10 7.43 24.08
N PHE A 239 11.94 6.99 23.54
CA PHE A 239 11.07 7.83 22.70
C PHE A 239 9.64 7.29 22.74
N HIS A 240 8.66 8.17 22.67
CA HIS A 240 7.25 7.84 22.50
C HIS A 240 6.56 8.93 21.68
N SER A 241 5.81 8.56 20.68
CA SER A 241 4.95 9.48 19.94
C SER A 241 3.67 8.78 19.51
N SER A 242 2.53 9.40 19.80
CA SER A 242 1.23 9.07 19.22
C SER A 242 0.90 10.12 18.18
N PHE A 243 0.53 9.73 16.96
CA PHE A 243 0.36 10.67 15.82
C PHE A 243 1.66 11.35 15.39
N THR A 244 2.73 10.58 15.25
CA THR A 244 4.07 11.07 14.91
C THR A 244 4.07 12.07 13.75
N SER A 245 4.68 13.22 13.96
CA SER A 245 5.12 14.06 12.86
C SER A 245 6.19 13.29 12.06
N ARG A 246 6.18 13.42 10.73
CA ARG A 246 7.15 12.75 9.86
C ARG A 246 8.60 13.12 10.19
N ASP A 247 8.82 14.21 10.88
CA ASP A 247 10.14 14.81 11.12
C ASP A 247 10.76 14.42 12.47
N GLU A 248 9.96 14.08 13.48
CA GLU A 248 10.45 13.79 14.85
C GLU A 248 11.22 12.46 14.93
N LEU A 249 10.67 11.38 14.38
CA LEU A 249 11.28 10.05 14.46
C LEU A 249 12.60 9.97 13.65
N PRO A 250 12.68 10.48 12.41
CA PRO A 250 13.94 10.51 11.67
C PRO A 250 15.06 11.26 12.40
N GLU A 251 14.78 12.43 12.95
CA GLU A 251 15.76 13.23 13.68
C GLU A 251 16.20 12.55 14.99
N PHE A 252 15.28 11.89 15.68
CA PHE A 252 15.57 11.09 16.87
C PHE A 252 16.52 9.93 16.54
N LEU A 253 16.22 9.14 15.50
CA LEU A 253 17.06 8.00 15.07
C LEU A 253 18.43 8.47 14.60
N LYS A 254 18.50 9.56 13.84
CA LYS A 254 19.75 10.19 13.41
C LYS A 254 20.62 10.59 14.61
N GLY A 255 20.02 11.12 15.67
CA GLY A 255 20.72 11.51 16.90
C GLY A 255 21.41 10.33 17.60
N ILE A 256 20.85 9.13 17.52
CA ILE A 256 21.38 7.92 18.21
C ILE A 256 22.22 7.03 17.27
N LEU A 257 21.74 6.82 16.05
CA LEU A 257 22.31 5.84 15.11
C LEU A 257 23.25 6.50 14.08
N GLY A 258 23.31 7.83 14.03
CA GLY A 258 24.05 8.59 13.04
C GLY A 258 23.26 8.76 11.74
N GLU A 259 23.95 9.03 10.63
CA GLU A 259 23.30 9.29 9.32
C GLU A 259 22.66 8.04 8.72
N GLY A 260 23.01 6.83 9.20
CA GLY A 260 22.57 5.56 8.60
C GLY A 260 23.22 5.31 7.23
N ASP A 261 22.68 4.31 6.51
CA ASP A 261 23.13 4.06 5.13
C ASP A 261 22.58 5.16 4.22
N ALA A 262 23.45 5.83 3.51
CA ALA A 262 23.03 6.75 2.46
C ALA A 262 22.40 5.95 1.31
N PRO A 263 21.30 6.42 0.71
CA PRO A 263 20.78 5.81 -0.50
C PRO A 263 21.88 5.73 -1.55
N TYR A 264 21.92 4.61 -2.28
CA TYR A 264 22.93 4.45 -3.32
C TYR A 264 22.70 5.48 -4.43
N GLU A 265 23.79 6.11 -4.87
CA GLU A 265 23.79 7.03 -6.02
C GLU A 265 24.60 6.43 -7.16
N SER A 266 23.99 6.40 -8.35
CA SER A 266 24.65 5.96 -9.58
C SER A 266 25.77 6.90 -9.97
N THR A 267 26.90 6.35 -10.37
CA THR A 267 28.09 7.08 -10.82
C THR A 267 28.46 6.81 -12.27
N ASP A 268 27.92 5.73 -12.86
CA ASP A 268 28.17 5.34 -14.26
C ASP A 268 26.87 5.29 -15.08
N PHE A 269 26.62 6.30 -15.86
CA PHE A 269 25.47 6.39 -16.79
C PHE A 269 25.80 5.87 -18.19
N SER A 270 26.93 5.22 -18.40
CA SER A 270 27.36 4.77 -19.75
C SER A 270 26.46 3.66 -20.33
N ALA A 271 25.68 2.98 -19.50
CA ALA A 271 24.71 1.99 -19.90
C ALA A 271 23.32 2.58 -20.19
N ASP A 272 23.04 3.85 -19.83
CA ASP A 272 21.76 4.49 -20.08
C ASP A 272 21.40 4.52 -21.55
N ARG A 273 20.11 4.31 -21.87
CA ARG A 273 19.54 4.25 -23.24
C ARG A 273 20.09 3.13 -24.13
N LYS A 274 20.88 2.19 -23.62
CA LYS A 274 21.23 1.00 -24.39
C LYS A 274 20.00 0.12 -24.57
N ALA A 275 19.80 -0.32 -25.80
CA ALA A 275 18.61 -1.07 -26.20
C ALA A 275 18.97 -2.52 -26.55
N TYR A 276 18.07 -3.44 -26.21
CA TYR A 276 18.24 -4.86 -26.38
C TYR A 276 16.97 -5.50 -26.93
N THR A 277 17.13 -6.53 -27.75
CA THR A 277 16.03 -7.31 -28.31
C THR A 277 15.93 -8.63 -27.56
N LEU A 278 14.83 -8.85 -26.85
CA LEU A 278 14.53 -10.14 -26.21
C LEU A 278 13.91 -11.13 -27.22
N GLN A 279 13.07 -10.60 -28.13
CA GLN A 279 12.37 -11.41 -29.13
C GLN A 279 12.10 -10.59 -30.38
N THR A 280 12.24 -11.24 -31.54
CA THR A 280 11.79 -10.73 -32.83
C THR A 280 10.62 -11.54 -33.33
N ALA A 281 9.56 -10.88 -33.80
CA ALA A 281 8.42 -11.57 -34.39
C ALA A 281 8.83 -12.44 -35.58
N SER A 282 8.32 -13.66 -35.61
CA SER A 282 8.47 -14.59 -36.73
C SER A 282 7.22 -14.67 -37.61
N GLU A 283 6.11 -14.08 -37.14
CA GLU A 283 4.84 -14.01 -37.86
C GLU A 283 4.29 -12.58 -37.92
N GLY A 284 3.66 -12.23 -39.03
CA GLY A 284 3.03 -10.93 -39.24
C GLY A 284 4.00 -9.76 -39.32
N ASN A 285 3.51 -8.54 -39.11
CA ASN A 285 4.29 -7.29 -39.18
C ASN A 285 5.15 -7.02 -37.93
N GLY A 286 4.94 -7.79 -36.85
CA GLY A 286 5.57 -7.58 -35.56
C GLY A 286 4.88 -6.50 -34.71
N ILE A 287 4.41 -6.90 -33.55
CA ILE A 287 3.74 -6.02 -32.57
C ILE A 287 4.77 -5.57 -31.54
N ASN A 288 4.97 -4.27 -31.35
CA ASN A 288 6.06 -3.78 -30.54
C ASN A 288 5.67 -3.61 -29.06
N VAL A 289 6.41 -4.28 -28.17
CA VAL A 289 6.37 -4.14 -26.72
C VAL A 289 7.75 -3.71 -26.25
N VAL A 290 7.83 -2.63 -25.48
CA VAL A 290 9.09 -2.09 -24.96
C VAL A 290 9.03 -2.08 -23.44
N LEU A 291 9.98 -2.77 -22.82
CA LEU A 291 10.16 -2.82 -21.36
C LEU A 291 11.23 -1.83 -20.95
N MET A 292 11.03 -1.22 -19.79
CA MET A 292 12.04 -0.38 -19.14
C MET A 292 11.84 -0.40 -17.63
N GLY A 293 12.85 0.00 -16.89
CA GLY A 293 12.80 0.01 -15.43
C GLY A 293 13.02 1.39 -14.87
N ASP A 294 12.40 1.70 -13.74
CA ASP A 294 12.62 2.93 -12.99
C ASP A 294 13.13 2.63 -11.59
N ALA A 295 13.94 3.52 -11.03
CA ALA A 295 14.62 3.37 -9.75
C ALA A 295 15.65 2.22 -9.69
N PHE A 296 16.21 1.83 -10.83
CA PHE A 296 17.36 0.92 -10.92
C PHE A 296 18.65 1.71 -11.13
N SER A 297 19.67 1.38 -10.34
CA SER A 297 20.97 2.01 -10.40
C SER A 297 21.90 1.38 -11.45
N ASP A 298 23.03 2.05 -11.69
CA ASP A 298 24.13 1.54 -12.54
C ASP A 298 24.65 0.18 -12.08
N ARG A 299 24.74 -0.07 -10.77
CA ARG A 299 25.20 -1.36 -10.23
C ARG A 299 24.21 -2.49 -10.52
N GLN A 300 22.90 -2.24 -10.43
CA GLN A 300 21.85 -3.23 -10.72
C GLN A 300 21.74 -3.54 -12.23
N ILE A 301 22.15 -2.61 -13.06
CA ILE A 301 22.31 -2.86 -14.50
C ILE A 301 23.58 -3.67 -14.76
N ALA A 302 24.69 -3.34 -14.08
CA ALA A 302 25.96 -4.01 -14.27
C ALA A 302 25.99 -5.46 -13.75
N ASP A 303 25.26 -5.76 -12.67
CA ASP A 303 25.19 -7.11 -12.09
C ASP A 303 24.12 -8.02 -12.74
N GLY A 304 23.34 -7.50 -13.70
CA GLY A 304 22.32 -8.23 -14.43
C GLY A 304 20.94 -8.28 -13.75
N THR A 305 20.76 -7.64 -12.60
CA THR A 305 19.46 -7.55 -11.91
C THR A 305 18.39 -6.93 -12.81
N TYR A 306 18.72 -5.81 -13.47
CA TYR A 306 17.82 -5.13 -14.40
C TYR A 306 17.38 -6.04 -15.55
N GLU A 307 18.32 -6.68 -16.24
CA GLU A 307 18.02 -7.60 -17.36
C GLU A 307 17.11 -8.75 -16.91
N LYS A 308 17.37 -9.32 -15.74
CA LYS A 308 16.56 -10.39 -15.17
C LYS A 308 15.12 -9.94 -14.94
N VAL A 309 14.90 -8.73 -14.43
CA VAL A 309 13.55 -8.16 -14.23
C VAL A 309 12.85 -7.97 -15.56
N MET A 310 13.53 -7.43 -16.58
CA MET A 310 12.97 -7.27 -17.93
C MET A 310 12.58 -8.61 -18.54
N GLN A 311 13.41 -9.64 -18.38
CA GLN A 311 13.11 -10.99 -18.85
C GLN A 311 11.89 -11.59 -18.13
N GLN A 312 11.82 -11.44 -16.81
CA GLN A 312 10.69 -11.90 -16.01
C GLN A 312 9.38 -11.22 -16.41
N ALA A 313 9.41 -9.90 -16.67
CA ALA A 313 8.24 -9.15 -17.14
C ALA A 313 7.80 -9.62 -18.54
N ALA A 314 8.75 -9.87 -19.45
CA ALA A 314 8.44 -10.43 -20.76
C ALA A 314 7.80 -11.83 -20.65
N ASP A 315 8.36 -12.71 -19.85
CA ASP A 315 7.82 -14.06 -19.67
C ASP A 315 6.45 -14.05 -18.99
N ALA A 316 6.24 -13.12 -18.03
CA ALA A 316 4.94 -12.90 -17.41
C ALA A 316 3.89 -12.43 -18.41
N PHE A 317 4.21 -11.48 -19.30
CA PHE A 317 3.29 -10.99 -20.33
C PHE A 317 2.75 -12.11 -21.22
N PHE A 318 3.61 -13.06 -21.56
CA PHE A 318 3.24 -14.21 -22.40
C PHE A 318 2.82 -15.47 -21.62
N SER A 319 2.59 -15.38 -20.32
CA SER A 319 2.15 -16.54 -19.52
C SER A 319 0.63 -16.77 -19.54
N GLU A 320 -0.16 -15.80 -20.04
CA GLU A 320 -1.62 -15.86 -20.11
C GLU A 320 -2.13 -15.83 -21.55
N GLU A 321 -3.24 -16.55 -21.80
CA GLU A 321 -3.90 -16.53 -23.11
C GLU A 321 -4.74 -15.26 -23.33
N PRO A 322 -4.77 -14.70 -24.53
CA PRO A 322 -4.22 -15.13 -25.85
C PRO A 322 -2.73 -14.87 -26.09
N TYR A 323 -2.04 -14.11 -25.24
CA TYR A 323 -0.66 -13.70 -25.47
C TYR A 323 0.29 -14.87 -25.65
N ALA A 324 0.10 -15.95 -24.86
CA ALA A 324 0.91 -17.15 -24.93
C ALA A 324 0.87 -17.81 -26.31
N SER A 325 -0.33 -17.96 -26.90
CA SER A 325 -0.52 -18.57 -28.21
C SER A 325 0.03 -17.77 -29.39
N PHE A 326 0.06 -16.44 -29.24
CA PHE A 326 0.45 -15.53 -30.34
C PHE A 326 1.77 -14.81 -30.06
N ARG A 327 2.59 -15.36 -29.17
CA ARG A 327 3.90 -14.80 -28.81
C ARG A 327 4.77 -14.51 -30.05
N ASP A 328 4.71 -15.37 -31.06
CA ASP A 328 5.50 -15.25 -32.29
C ASP A 328 5.13 -14.04 -33.17
N MET A 329 4.05 -13.34 -32.85
CA MET A 329 3.64 -12.10 -33.52
C MET A 329 4.22 -10.83 -32.89
N PHE A 330 4.99 -10.96 -31.80
CA PHE A 330 5.51 -9.82 -31.04
C PHE A 330 7.01 -9.62 -31.18
N ASN A 331 7.39 -8.36 -31.35
CA ASN A 331 8.73 -7.90 -31.05
C ASN A 331 8.79 -7.43 -29.61
N VAL A 332 9.73 -7.95 -28.83
CA VAL A 332 9.89 -7.61 -27.43
C VAL A 332 11.29 -7.05 -27.20
N TYR A 333 11.32 -5.87 -26.63
CA TYR A 333 12.54 -5.11 -26.43
C TYR A 333 12.65 -4.65 -24.97
N TYR A 334 13.88 -4.33 -24.54
CA TYR A 334 14.05 -3.50 -23.36
C TYR A 334 15.11 -2.43 -23.56
N VAL A 335 14.99 -1.34 -22.81
CA VAL A 335 15.91 -0.21 -22.82
C VAL A 335 16.40 0.00 -21.41
N ASN A 336 17.72 0.08 -21.24
CA ASN A 336 18.31 0.45 -19.96
C ASN A 336 17.93 1.89 -19.60
N ALA A 337 17.47 2.11 -18.39
CA ALA A 337 17.26 3.42 -17.81
C ALA A 337 17.96 3.48 -16.46
N VAL A 338 19.07 4.21 -16.41
CA VAL A 338 19.88 4.36 -15.19
C VAL A 338 19.28 5.47 -14.35
N SER A 339 18.75 5.13 -13.19
CA SER A 339 18.26 6.10 -12.20
C SER A 339 19.43 6.65 -11.37
N GLN A 340 19.37 7.92 -10.97
CA GLN A 340 20.34 8.50 -10.04
C GLN A 340 20.35 7.72 -8.72
N ASN A 341 19.16 7.41 -8.20
CA ASN A 341 19.01 6.66 -6.96
C ASN A 341 18.33 5.30 -7.19
N GLU A 342 18.64 4.37 -6.29
CA GLU A 342 18.05 3.04 -6.23
C GLU A 342 16.85 3.03 -5.26
N GLY A 343 15.68 2.62 -5.76
CA GLY A 343 14.44 2.63 -4.99
C GLY A 343 13.76 4.00 -4.91
N TYR A 344 12.70 4.07 -4.11
CA TYR A 344 11.84 5.26 -3.96
C TYR A 344 11.88 5.77 -2.52
N PHE A 345 12.35 6.99 -2.32
CA PHE A 345 12.42 7.67 -1.04
C PHE A 345 12.30 9.20 -1.25
N ASP A 346 12.11 9.94 -0.16
CA ASP A 346 11.91 11.38 -0.23
C ASP A 346 13.18 12.10 -0.72
N GLY A 347 13.05 12.87 -1.79
CA GLY A 347 14.19 13.53 -2.46
C GLY A 347 14.99 12.65 -3.42
N GLY A 348 14.63 11.37 -3.61
CA GLY A 348 15.28 10.49 -4.59
C GLY A 348 14.94 10.85 -6.03
N GLU A 349 15.92 10.72 -6.94
CA GLU A 349 15.78 11.00 -8.36
C GLU A 349 15.85 9.69 -9.16
N THR A 350 14.79 9.37 -9.91
CA THR A 350 14.69 8.18 -10.74
C THR A 350 14.61 8.52 -12.23
N ALA A 351 14.91 7.56 -13.10
CA ALA A 351 15.02 7.77 -14.54
C ALA A 351 13.76 8.39 -15.18
N PHE A 352 12.59 7.94 -14.73
CA PHE A 352 11.29 8.40 -15.26
C PHE A 352 10.48 9.17 -14.24
N SER A 353 11.06 9.53 -13.08
CA SER A 353 10.39 10.23 -11.98
C SER A 353 9.08 9.53 -11.59
N CYS A 354 9.09 8.20 -11.55
CA CYS A 354 7.91 7.44 -11.14
C CYS A 354 7.55 7.73 -9.69
N TYR A 355 6.26 7.68 -9.40
CA TYR A 355 5.72 8.01 -8.08
C TYR A 355 4.58 7.07 -7.70
N PHE A 356 4.37 6.94 -6.39
CA PHE A 356 3.20 6.30 -5.79
C PHE A 356 2.21 7.39 -5.38
N GLY A 357 1.01 7.33 -5.96
CA GLY A 357 -0.10 8.24 -5.65
C GLY A 357 -1.03 7.69 -4.58
N GLU A 358 -2.27 8.18 -4.57
CA GLU A 358 -3.30 7.72 -3.65
C GLU A 358 -3.74 6.27 -3.98
N GLY A 359 -3.86 5.43 -2.96
CA GLY A 359 -4.22 4.02 -3.12
C GLY A 359 -3.15 3.22 -3.87
N THR A 360 -3.54 2.56 -4.95
CA THR A 360 -2.66 1.78 -5.83
C THR A 360 -2.24 2.53 -7.10
N ARG A 361 -2.54 3.83 -7.20
CA ARG A 361 -2.17 4.64 -8.36
C ARG A 361 -0.67 4.85 -8.44
N VAL A 362 -0.11 4.66 -9.62
CA VAL A 362 1.28 4.94 -9.96
C VAL A 362 1.38 5.67 -11.30
N GLY A 363 2.46 6.35 -11.53
CA GLY A 363 2.73 7.04 -12.78
C GLY A 363 4.16 7.54 -12.86
N GLY A 364 4.50 8.17 -13.97
CA GLY A 364 5.85 8.69 -14.22
C GLY A 364 5.86 9.70 -15.37
N ASN A 365 7.01 9.90 -15.97
CA ASN A 365 7.18 10.77 -17.12
C ASN A 365 6.95 9.98 -18.43
N ASP A 366 5.67 9.84 -18.84
CA ASP A 366 5.28 9.10 -20.04
C ASP A 366 6.00 9.61 -21.31
N GLY A 367 6.16 10.93 -21.43
CA GLY A 367 6.86 11.53 -22.56
C GLY A 367 8.31 11.07 -22.65
N LEU A 368 8.99 10.94 -21.52
CA LEU A 368 10.37 10.45 -21.48
C LEU A 368 10.44 8.95 -21.78
N CYS A 369 9.51 8.14 -21.26
CA CYS A 369 9.40 6.72 -21.61
C CYS A 369 9.23 6.52 -23.13
N MET A 370 8.33 7.31 -23.76
CA MET A 370 8.13 7.29 -25.21
C MET A 370 9.38 7.69 -25.97
N GLN A 371 10.12 8.71 -25.51
CA GLN A 371 11.38 9.12 -26.12
C GLN A 371 12.45 8.04 -26.05
N TYR A 372 12.57 7.34 -24.92
CA TYR A 372 13.49 6.21 -24.78
C TYR A 372 13.16 5.10 -25.78
N ALA A 373 11.88 4.70 -25.87
CA ALA A 373 11.45 3.67 -26.80
C ALA A 373 11.67 4.09 -28.28
N GLN A 374 11.27 5.30 -28.66
CA GLN A 374 11.40 5.78 -30.02
C GLN A 374 12.87 5.89 -30.47
N ALA A 375 13.72 6.47 -29.63
CA ALA A 375 15.14 6.66 -29.95
C ALA A 375 15.92 5.34 -30.02
N ALA A 376 15.60 4.40 -29.11
CA ALA A 376 16.30 3.13 -29.02
C ALA A 376 16.13 2.23 -30.26
N PHE A 377 14.94 2.26 -30.89
CA PHE A 377 14.57 1.36 -31.97
C PHE A 377 14.26 2.10 -33.29
N ASN A 378 14.46 3.42 -33.33
CA ASN A 378 14.16 4.28 -34.47
C ASN A 378 12.71 4.12 -34.97
N PHE A 379 11.77 3.97 -34.03
CA PHE A 379 10.35 3.86 -34.39
C PHE A 379 9.86 5.15 -35.05
N THR A 380 9.06 4.99 -36.07
CA THR A 380 8.33 6.12 -36.67
C THR A 380 7.21 6.58 -35.73
N ASP A 381 6.75 7.83 -35.87
CA ASP A 381 5.61 8.33 -35.13
C ASP A 381 4.35 7.44 -35.30
N GLU A 382 4.18 6.83 -36.48
CA GLU A 382 3.09 5.89 -36.76
C GLU A 382 3.22 4.60 -35.94
N GLN A 383 4.42 4.01 -35.84
CA GLN A 383 4.67 2.83 -35.00
C GLN A 383 4.45 3.13 -33.51
N MET A 384 4.80 4.35 -33.09
CA MET A 384 4.58 4.79 -31.70
C MET A 384 3.10 4.94 -31.33
N GLN A 385 2.16 5.02 -32.29
CA GLN A 385 0.72 5.10 -32.00
C GLN A 385 0.11 3.81 -31.45
N ASP A 386 0.78 2.67 -31.61
CA ASP A 386 0.30 1.36 -31.16
C ASP A 386 1.31 0.62 -30.27
N VAL A 387 2.39 1.30 -29.83
CA VAL A 387 3.38 0.70 -28.94
C VAL A 387 2.80 0.50 -27.53
N LEU A 388 3.11 -0.63 -26.93
CA LEU A 388 2.93 -0.85 -25.49
C LEU A 388 4.27 -0.66 -24.79
N ILE A 389 4.31 0.27 -23.86
CA ILE A 389 5.45 0.48 -22.97
C ILE A 389 5.11 -0.06 -21.58
N ILE A 390 6.01 -0.85 -21.02
CA ILE A 390 5.91 -1.44 -19.69
C ILE A 390 7.05 -0.89 -18.85
N VAL A 391 6.72 -0.19 -17.77
CA VAL A 391 7.68 0.39 -16.83
C VAL A 391 7.66 -0.37 -15.52
N MET A 392 8.73 -1.12 -15.27
CA MET A 392 8.94 -1.88 -14.05
C MET A 392 9.54 -0.97 -12.96
N MET A 393 8.79 -0.72 -11.92
CA MET A 393 9.26 0.08 -10.78
C MET A 393 10.02 -0.81 -9.80
N ASN A 394 11.23 -0.41 -9.41
CA ASN A 394 12.07 -1.16 -8.45
C ASN A 394 11.53 -1.00 -7.02
N SER A 395 10.41 -1.64 -6.76
CA SER A 395 9.71 -1.67 -5.47
C SER A 395 8.88 -2.95 -5.38
N THR A 396 8.65 -3.46 -4.17
CA THR A 396 7.80 -4.62 -3.92
C THR A 396 6.37 -4.24 -3.56
N ARG A 397 6.06 -2.93 -3.45
CA ARG A 397 4.74 -2.41 -3.13
C ARG A 397 3.69 -2.84 -4.17
N TYR A 398 2.51 -3.30 -3.70
CA TYR A 398 1.40 -3.64 -4.60
C TYR A 398 0.74 -2.36 -5.13
N ALA A 399 0.89 -2.11 -6.44
CA ALA A 399 0.31 -0.96 -7.13
C ALA A 399 0.32 -1.20 -8.64
N GLY A 400 -0.49 -0.47 -9.39
CA GLY A 400 -0.51 -0.52 -10.86
C GLY A 400 -1.41 0.57 -11.43
N THR A 401 -1.05 1.11 -12.57
CA THR A 401 -1.89 2.02 -13.36
C THR A 401 -1.42 2.06 -14.80
N CYS A 402 -2.33 1.93 -15.73
CA CYS A 402 -2.06 2.13 -17.15
C CYS A 402 -2.47 3.52 -17.61
N TRP A 403 -1.56 4.25 -18.26
CA TRP A 403 -1.80 5.53 -18.90
C TRP A 403 -2.00 5.29 -20.40
N MET A 404 -3.20 5.59 -20.91
CA MET A 404 -3.62 5.27 -22.27
C MET A 404 -3.89 6.53 -23.08
N TYR A 405 -3.38 6.57 -24.31
CA TYR A 405 -3.44 7.73 -25.19
C TYR A 405 -4.19 7.40 -26.47
N TYR A 406 -5.16 8.22 -26.84
CA TYR A 406 -5.89 8.10 -28.10
C TYR A 406 -5.85 9.38 -28.92
N ASN A 407 -5.94 9.24 -30.23
CA ASN A 407 -5.88 10.31 -31.21
C ASN A 407 -7.20 10.38 -31.99
N THR A 408 -7.88 11.51 -31.94
CA THR A 408 -9.16 11.71 -32.65
C THR A 408 -9.03 11.78 -34.18
N GLY A 409 -7.82 11.97 -34.70
CA GLY A 409 -7.55 11.95 -36.14
C GLY A 409 -7.65 10.55 -36.77
N TYR A 410 -7.73 9.47 -35.97
CA TYR A 410 -7.76 8.10 -36.47
C TYR A 410 -8.82 7.29 -35.76
N THR A 411 -9.80 6.79 -36.51
CA THR A 411 -10.74 5.78 -35.98
C THR A 411 -10.17 4.37 -36.19
N SER A 412 -10.50 3.47 -35.29
CA SER A 412 -10.18 2.04 -35.42
C SER A 412 -11.21 1.20 -34.69
N ASP A 413 -11.35 -0.07 -35.07
CA ASP A 413 -12.22 -1.03 -34.43
C ASP A 413 -11.46 -2.05 -33.55
N TYR A 414 -10.13 -1.90 -33.47
CA TYR A 414 -9.24 -2.86 -32.80
C TYR A 414 -8.51 -2.32 -31.55
N GLY A 415 -8.86 -1.12 -31.12
CA GLY A 415 -8.28 -0.55 -29.89
C GLY A 415 -6.97 0.21 -30.13
N ARG A 416 -6.85 0.96 -31.24
CA ARG A 416 -5.65 1.77 -31.54
C ARG A 416 -5.37 2.78 -30.43
N GLY A 417 -4.09 2.94 -30.09
CA GLY A 417 -3.60 3.90 -29.11
C GLY A 417 -2.40 3.37 -28.33
N THR A 418 -1.45 4.26 -28.06
CA THR A 418 -0.27 3.93 -27.25
C THR A 418 -0.62 3.83 -25.77
N SER A 419 0.19 3.11 -25.03
CA SER A 419 0.02 2.98 -23.57
C SER A 419 1.34 2.86 -22.86
N VAL A 420 1.38 3.44 -21.64
CA VAL A 420 2.47 3.27 -20.70
C VAL A 420 1.88 2.67 -19.41
N ALA A 421 2.23 1.44 -19.11
CA ALA A 421 1.78 0.72 -17.94
C ALA A 421 2.89 0.72 -16.88
N TYR A 422 2.59 1.24 -15.70
CA TYR A 422 3.51 1.31 -14.57
C TYR A 422 3.07 0.33 -13.50
N PHE A 423 3.99 -0.47 -12.99
CA PHE A 423 3.76 -1.30 -11.81
C PHE A 423 5.09 -1.78 -11.21
N PRO A 424 5.11 -2.02 -9.89
CA PRO A 424 6.27 -2.54 -9.19
C PRO A 424 6.60 -3.99 -9.57
N ILE A 425 7.85 -4.39 -9.31
CA ILE A 425 8.32 -5.76 -9.55
C ILE A 425 7.62 -6.81 -8.68
N GLY A 426 6.92 -6.38 -7.60
CA GLY A 426 6.23 -7.28 -6.68
C GLY A 426 7.17 -8.09 -5.78
N THR A 427 6.61 -8.89 -4.88
CA THR A 427 7.35 -9.80 -3.99
C THR A 427 7.53 -11.18 -4.61
N THR A 428 6.63 -11.60 -5.49
CA THR A 428 6.64 -12.89 -6.16
C THR A 428 6.39 -12.73 -7.66
N TYR A 429 6.75 -13.77 -8.43
CA TYR A 429 6.42 -13.82 -9.85
C TYR A 429 4.90 -13.80 -10.11
N GLU A 430 4.09 -14.39 -9.22
CA GLU A 430 2.64 -14.40 -9.33
C GLU A 430 2.06 -13.00 -9.14
N ASP A 431 2.54 -12.23 -8.15
CA ASP A 431 2.14 -10.83 -7.93
C ASP A 431 2.44 -9.99 -9.16
N LEU A 432 3.66 -10.11 -9.71
CA LEU A 432 4.09 -9.45 -10.93
C LEU A 432 3.18 -9.79 -12.12
N ALA A 433 2.98 -11.09 -12.39
CA ALA A 433 2.21 -11.55 -13.55
C ALA A 433 0.76 -11.08 -13.51
N THR A 434 0.14 -11.11 -12.33
CA THR A 434 -1.25 -10.71 -12.13
C THR A 434 -1.47 -9.22 -12.45
N ILE A 435 -0.64 -8.33 -11.88
CA ILE A 435 -0.73 -6.90 -12.14
C ILE A 435 -0.40 -6.58 -13.60
N LEU A 436 0.63 -7.25 -14.13
CA LEU A 436 1.06 -7.06 -15.51
C LEU A 436 -0.05 -7.42 -16.51
N HIS A 437 -0.74 -8.54 -16.29
CA HIS A 437 -1.86 -8.92 -17.17
C HIS A 437 -3.02 -7.94 -17.07
N HIS A 438 -3.33 -7.40 -15.88
CA HIS A 438 -4.35 -6.38 -15.71
C HIS A 438 -3.96 -5.07 -16.41
N GLU A 439 -2.82 -4.49 -16.01
CA GLU A 439 -2.41 -3.15 -16.47
C GLU A 439 -1.88 -3.13 -17.90
N ALA A 440 -0.90 -3.99 -18.20
CA ALA A 440 -0.29 -3.99 -19.52
C ALA A 440 -1.08 -4.81 -20.54
N GLY A 441 -1.58 -5.99 -20.16
CA GLY A 441 -2.36 -6.86 -21.03
C GLY A 441 -3.78 -6.33 -21.25
N GLY A 442 -4.54 -6.13 -20.19
CA GLY A 442 -5.93 -5.70 -20.23
C GLY A 442 -6.09 -4.25 -20.69
N HIS A 443 -5.62 -3.30 -19.89
CA HIS A 443 -5.73 -1.88 -20.24
C HIS A 443 -4.77 -1.48 -21.37
N GLY A 444 -3.49 -1.74 -21.18
CA GLY A 444 -2.44 -1.23 -22.06
C GLY A 444 -2.53 -1.76 -23.48
N PHE A 445 -2.62 -3.06 -23.64
CA PHE A 445 -2.72 -3.69 -24.96
C PHE A 445 -4.17 -3.77 -25.44
N ALA A 446 -5.05 -4.46 -24.74
CA ALA A 446 -6.38 -4.79 -25.25
C ALA A 446 -7.40 -3.67 -25.09
N LYS A 447 -7.09 -2.57 -24.41
CA LYS A 447 -7.97 -1.43 -24.16
C LYS A 447 -9.28 -1.82 -23.49
N LEU A 448 -9.18 -2.76 -22.54
CA LEU A 448 -10.32 -3.22 -21.75
C LEU A 448 -10.61 -2.24 -20.61
N ASN A 449 -11.86 -2.18 -20.20
CA ASN A 449 -12.30 -1.46 -19.01
C ASN A 449 -12.19 -2.34 -17.78
N ASP A 450 -12.16 -1.71 -16.58
CA ASP A 450 -12.30 -2.39 -15.31
C ASP A 450 -13.65 -3.10 -15.20
N GLU A 451 -13.64 -4.31 -14.69
CA GLU A 451 -14.84 -5.09 -14.40
C GLU A 451 -15.22 -5.06 -12.91
N TYR A 452 -14.48 -4.29 -12.08
CA TYR A 452 -14.80 -4.07 -10.66
C TYR A 452 -15.60 -2.78 -10.46
N ALA A 453 -16.21 -2.69 -9.26
CA ALA A 453 -17.06 -1.55 -8.89
C ALA A 453 -16.94 -1.25 -7.40
N TYR A 454 -17.13 0.01 -7.04
CA TYR A 454 -17.17 0.50 -5.67
C TYR A 454 -18.57 1.00 -5.32
N GLU A 455 -19.14 0.54 -4.21
CA GLU A 455 -20.50 0.93 -3.78
C GLU A 455 -20.66 2.44 -3.65
N TYR A 456 -19.63 3.14 -3.16
CA TYR A 456 -19.64 4.59 -2.97
C TYR A 456 -19.67 5.39 -4.29
N MET A 457 -19.30 4.78 -5.42
CA MET A 457 -19.37 5.41 -6.75
C MET A 457 -20.81 5.48 -7.28
N GLY A 458 -21.73 4.67 -6.77
CA GLY A 458 -23.12 4.68 -7.15
C GLY A 458 -23.38 4.36 -8.62
N MET A 459 -24.29 5.11 -9.25
CA MET A 459 -24.70 4.89 -10.64
C MET A 459 -23.79 5.66 -11.61
N ILE A 460 -23.40 4.99 -12.71
CA ILE A 460 -22.62 5.63 -13.78
C ILE A 460 -23.39 6.82 -14.41
N PRO A 461 -22.77 8.00 -14.54
CA PRO A 461 -23.40 9.17 -15.17
C PRO A 461 -23.65 8.97 -16.67
N ALA A 462 -24.75 9.54 -17.19
CA ALA A 462 -25.13 9.39 -18.59
C ALA A 462 -24.12 10.02 -19.59
N ASN A 463 -23.34 11.02 -19.18
CA ASN A 463 -22.26 11.56 -20.01
C ASN A 463 -21.10 10.55 -20.12
N GLU A 464 -20.76 9.85 -19.07
CA GLU A 464 -19.70 8.81 -19.09
C GLU A 464 -20.13 7.61 -19.94
N ILE A 465 -21.38 7.14 -19.79
CA ILE A 465 -21.91 6.10 -20.69
C ILE A 465 -21.71 6.49 -22.17
N ARG A 466 -22.06 7.73 -22.51
CA ARG A 466 -21.92 8.23 -23.89
C ARG A 466 -20.45 8.29 -24.34
N ASP A 467 -19.56 8.72 -23.45
CA ASP A 467 -18.13 8.82 -23.74
C ASP A 467 -17.52 7.44 -23.93
N GLU A 468 -17.85 6.47 -23.08
CA GLU A 468 -17.44 5.07 -23.21
C GLU A 468 -17.99 4.40 -24.50
N GLN A 469 -19.26 4.65 -24.83
CA GLN A 469 -19.84 4.16 -26.08
C GLN A 469 -19.12 4.77 -27.30
N ASN A 470 -18.79 6.06 -27.24
CA ASN A 470 -18.01 6.73 -28.27
C ASN A 470 -16.58 6.13 -28.39
N MET A 471 -15.93 5.82 -27.27
CA MET A 471 -14.63 5.15 -27.29
C MET A 471 -14.71 3.76 -27.94
N ARG A 472 -15.75 3.01 -27.67
CA ARG A 472 -15.99 1.70 -28.28
C ARG A 472 -16.23 1.79 -29.79
N GLU A 473 -17.14 2.66 -30.19
CA GLU A 473 -17.58 2.79 -31.60
C GLU A 473 -16.49 3.34 -32.51
N ASN A 474 -15.71 4.33 -32.04
CA ASN A 474 -14.73 5.01 -32.87
C ASN A 474 -13.30 4.48 -32.70
N TYR A 475 -12.96 3.86 -31.57
CA TYR A 475 -11.60 3.43 -31.27
C TYR A 475 -11.48 1.94 -30.91
N GLY A 476 -12.59 1.23 -30.74
CA GLY A 476 -12.59 -0.19 -30.39
C GLY A 476 -12.19 -0.50 -28.94
N TRP A 477 -12.30 0.48 -28.02
CA TRP A 477 -11.98 0.35 -26.60
C TRP A 477 -13.15 -0.19 -25.78
N GLY A 478 -12.93 -0.76 -24.60
CA GLY A 478 -13.97 -1.14 -23.64
C GLY A 478 -14.94 -2.23 -24.14
N LYS A 479 -14.45 -3.21 -24.91
CA LYS A 479 -15.29 -4.29 -25.49
C LYS A 479 -15.77 -5.32 -24.47
N ASN A 480 -15.21 -5.31 -23.26
CA ASN A 480 -15.55 -6.21 -22.15
C ASN A 480 -16.62 -5.68 -21.19
N THR A 481 -17.12 -4.46 -21.39
CA THR A 481 -18.16 -3.87 -20.54
C THR A 481 -19.33 -3.39 -21.38
N ASP A 482 -20.52 -3.20 -20.79
CA ASP A 482 -21.69 -2.62 -21.47
C ASP A 482 -22.57 -1.84 -20.47
N TYR A 483 -23.52 -1.06 -21.02
CA TYR A 483 -24.44 -0.19 -20.27
C TYR A 483 -25.91 -0.60 -20.47
N ILE A 484 -26.11 -1.82 -20.93
CA ILE A 484 -27.42 -2.44 -21.20
C ILE A 484 -27.54 -3.72 -20.39
N SER A 485 -28.66 -3.90 -19.67
CA SER A 485 -28.91 -5.10 -18.86
C SER A 485 -29.55 -6.27 -19.62
N ASP A 486 -29.91 -6.08 -20.89
CA ASP A 486 -30.56 -7.11 -21.72
C ASP A 486 -29.53 -8.10 -22.29
N PRO A 487 -29.55 -9.37 -21.87
CA PRO A 487 -28.57 -10.37 -22.33
C PRO A 487 -28.55 -10.59 -23.86
N ALA A 488 -29.65 -10.28 -24.55
CA ALA A 488 -29.72 -10.42 -26.01
C ALA A 488 -29.10 -9.24 -26.76
N ARG A 489 -28.76 -8.15 -26.06
CA ARG A 489 -28.32 -6.89 -26.66
C ARG A 489 -26.92 -6.44 -26.21
N VAL A 490 -26.39 -7.00 -25.12
CA VAL A 490 -25.01 -6.69 -24.68
C VAL A 490 -23.99 -7.06 -25.75
N TYR A 491 -22.85 -6.37 -25.76
CA TYR A 491 -21.81 -6.54 -26.77
C TYR A 491 -21.35 -8.01 -26.92
N TRP A 492 -21.38 -8.77 -25.81
CA TRP A 492 -21.02 -10.20 -25.77
C TRP A 492 -22.22 -11.17 -25.83
N SER A 493 -23.39 -10.72 -26.28
CA SER A 493 -24.61 -11.56 -26.40
C SER A 493 -24.40 -12.86 -27.17
N LYS A 494 -23.50 -12.88 -28.16
CA LYS A 494 -23.12 -14.08 -28.91
C LYS A 494 -22.52 -15.18 -28.04
N PHE A 495 -21.72 -14.83 -27.02
CA PHE A 495 -21.16 -15.80 -26.08
C PHE A 495 -22.22 -16.35 -25.10
N ILE A 496 -23.18 -15.52 -24.71
CA ILE A 496 -24.34 -15.97 -23.90
C ILE A 496 -25.17 -16.98 -24.67
N ALA A 497 -25.35 -16.77 -25.98
CA ALA A 497 -26.13 -17.64 -26.86
C ALA A 497 -25.38 -18.92 -27.26
N ASP A 498 -24.05 -18.96 -27.16
CA ASP A 498 -23.23 -20.08 -27.59
C ASP A 498 -23.03 -21.09 -26.46
N SER A 499 -23.66 -22.26 -26.58
CA SER A 499 -23.59 -23.33 -25.57
C SER A 499 -22.17 -23.83 -25.28
N ARG A 500 -21.21 -23.59 -26.16
CA ARG A 500 -19.79 -23.92 -25.98
C ARG A 500 -19.15 -23.15 -24.82
N TYR A 501 -19.72 -22.00 -24.47
CA TYR A 501 -19.27 -21.14 -23.36
C TYR A 501 -20.08 -21.32 -22.06
N ALA A 502 -21.02 -22.25 -22.00
CA ALA A 502 -21.88 -22.46 -20.84
C ALA A 502 -21.12 -22.67 -19.51
N SER A 503 -19.91 -23.24 -19.59
CA SER A 503 -19.06 -23.49 -18.41
C SER A 503 -18.36 -22.24 -17.85
N GLU A 504 -18.34 -21.12 -18.58
CA GLU A 504 -17.76 -19.85 -18.12
C GLU A 504 -18.79 -18.98 -17.38
N ASN A 505 -20.06 -19.39 -17.33
CA ASN A 505 -21.13 -18.60 -16.70
C ASN A 505 -21.22 -17.17 -17.25
N ILE A 506 -21.02 -17.00 -18.57
CA ILE A 506 -21.11 -15.70 -19.20
C ILE A 506 -22.56 -15.21 -19.09
N GLY A 507 -22.74 -14.02 -18.53
CA GLY A 507 -24.04 -13.43 -18.27
C GLY A 507 -23.98 -11.90 -18.38
N VAL A 508 -24.80 -11.23 -17.58
CA VAL A 508 -24.82 -9.77 -17.44
C VAL A 508 -24.79 -9.46 -15.96
N TYR A 509 -23.62 -9.12 -15.45
CA TYR A 509 -23.38 -8.85 -14.04
C TYR A 509 -23.24 -7.34 -13.83
N GLU A 510 -24.05 -6.78 -12.95
CA GLU A 510 -24.01 -5.34 -12.65
C GLU A 510 -22.77 -4.99 -11.82
N GLY A 511 -22.21 -3.82 -12.10
CA GLY A 511 -20.99 -3.31 -11.48
C GLY A 511 -19.77 -3.47 -12.38
N ALA A 512 -19.36 -2.38 -13.03
CA ALA A 512 -18.17 -2.28 -13.88
C ALA A 512 -17.77 -0.80 -14.04
N CYS A 513 -16.61 -0.54 -14.67
CA CYS A 513 -16.08 0.81 -14.88
C CYS A 513 -16.01 1.61 -13.57
N THR A 514 -15.70 0.93 -12.47
CA THR A 514 -15.73 1.44 -11.07
C THR A 514 -17.11 1.79 -10.50
N TYR A 515 -18.17 1.86 -11.29
CA TYR A 515 -19.52 2.19 -10.86
C TYR A 515 -20.32 0.99 -10.39
N TRP A 516 -21.05 1.15 -9.28
CA TRP A 516 -21.83 0.09 -8.64
C TRP A 516 -23.03 -0.35 -9.46
N THR A 517 -23.70 0.59 -10.15
CA THR A 517 -24.88 0.31 -10.96
C THR A 517 -24.83 1.00 -12.34
N GLY A 518 -25.55 0.43 -13.32
CA GLY A 518 -25.70 0.96 -14.67
C GLY A 518 -24.59 0.61 -15.64
N ALA A 519 -23.49 -0.02 -15.19
CA ALA A 519 -22.46 -0.62 -16.01
C ALA A 519 -22.40 -2.12 -15.72
N TYR A 520 -22.14 -2.93 -16.75
CA TYR A 520 -22.24 -4.39 -16.69
C TYR A 520 -21.00 -5.05 -17.25
N ARG A 521 -20.65 -6.23 -16.69
CA ARG A 521 -19.53 -7.09 -17.08
C ARG A 521 -20.00 -8.50 -17.45
N PRO A 522 -19.21 -9.28 -18.21
CA PRO A 522 -19.64 -10.57 -18.73
C PRO A 522 -19.58 -11.72 -17.74
N THR A 523 -18.72 -11.64 -16.72
CA THR A 523 -18.51 -12.70 -15.72
C THR A 523 -18.47 -12.14 -14.31
N GLU A 524 -18.68 -12.99 -13.32
CA GLU A 524 -18.58 -12.60 -11.91
C GLU A 524 -17.14 -12.24 -11.54
N ASN A 525 -16.17 -13.05 -11.99
CA ASN A 525 -14.74 -12.87 -11.74
C ASN A 525 -13.93 -12.89 -13.04
N SER A 526 -12.89 -12.12 -13.10
CA SER A 526 -11.91 -12.08 -14.19
C SER A 526 -10.67 -11.31 -13.75
N ILE A 527 -9.60 -11.34 -14.55
CA ILE A 527 -8.41 -10.55 -14.28
C ILE A 527 -8.71 -9.03 -14.26
N MET A 528 -9.71 -8.56 -15.01
CA MET A 528 -10.14 -7.16 -15.03
C MET A 528 -11.06 -6.80 -13.84
N ASN A 529 -11.43 -7.75 -12.99
CA ASN A 529 -12.27 -7.54 -11.82
C ASN A 529 -11.49 -7.65 -10.50
N ASP A 530 -10.97 -8.82 -10.19
CA ASP A 530 -10.31 -9.10 -8.91
C ASP A 530 -8.87 -9.63 -9.07
N ASN A 531 -8.30 -9.41 -10.25
CA ASN A 531 -6.97 -9.87 -10.62
C ASN A 531 -6.79 -11.39 -10.51
N THR A 532 -7.87 -12.17 -10.72
CA THR A 532 -7.85 -13.64 -10.68
C THR A 532 -8.55 -14.24 -11.90
N GLY A 533 -8.32 -15.52 -12.16
CA GLY A 533 -9.13 -16.31 -13.10
C GLY A 533 -8.86 -16.11 -14.59
N GLY A 534 -7.89 -15.28 -14.98
CA GLY A 534 -7.57 -14.99 -16.37
C GLY A 534 -8.58 -14.07 -17.07
N PHE A 535 -8.41 -13.88 -18.38
CA PHE A 535 -9.34 -13.12 -19.20
C PHE A 535 -10.61 -13.93 -19.52
N ASN A 536 -11.80 -13.33 -19.38
CA ASN A 536 -13.04 -13.94 -19.85
C ASN A 536 -13.15 -13.96 -21.38
N ALA A 537 -14.10 -14.71 -21.95
CA ALA A 537 -14.19 -14.90 -23.40
C ALA A 537 -14.32 -13.59 -24.22
N PRO A 538 -15.14 -12.58 -23.83
CA PRO A 538 -15.16 -11.29 -24.51
C PRO A 538 -13.82 -10.55 -24.48
N SER A 539 -13.11 -10.61 -23.36
CA SER A 539 -11.77 -10.02 -23.22
C SER A 539 -10.75 -10.74 -24.10
N ARG A 540 -10.76 -12.09 -24.10
CA ARG A 540 -9.88 -12.89 -24.97
C ARG A 540 -10.17 -12.63 -26.45
N GLU A 541 -11.43 -12.45 -26.84
CA GLU A 541 -11.78 -12.08 -28.20
C GLU A 541 -11.23 -10.69 -28.59
N ALA A 542 -11.34 -9.71 -27.71
CA ALA A 542 -10.81 -8.37 -27.95
C ALA A 542 -9.28 -8.40 -28.15
N ILE A 543 -8.56 -9.18 -27.32
CA ILE A 543 -7.11 -9.38 -27.43
C ILE A 543 -6.77 -10.10 -28.73
N TYR A 544 -7.44 -11.21 -29.04
CA TYR A 544 -7.28 -11.97 -30.27
C TYR A 544 -7.46 -11.09 -31.51
N TYR A 545 -8.54 -10.32 -31.53
CA TYR A 545 -8.87 -9.41 -32.63
C TYR A 545 -7.77 -8.36 -32.83
N ARG A 546 -7.31 -7.73 -31.76
CA ARG A 546 -6.25 -6.71 -31.83
C ARG A 546 -4.93 -7.29 -32.29
N ILE A 547 -4.51 -8.44 -31.77
CA ILE A 547 -3.28 -9.12 -32.19
C ILE A 547 -3.27 -9.33 -33.70
N HIS A 548 -4.34 -9.91 -34.26
CA HIS A 548 -4.42 -10.22 -35.67
C HIS A 548 -4.50 -8.95 -36.56
N LYS A 549 -5.23 -7.94 -36.11
CA LYS A 549 -5.28 -6.65 -36.84
C LYS A 549 -3.92 -5.95 -36.86
N LEU A 550 -3.16 -5.96 -35.78
CA LEU A 550 -1.80 -5.42 -35.77
C LEU A 550 -0.82 -6.26 -36.58
N ALA A 551 -0.90 -7.57 -36.50
CA ALA A 551 0.00 -8.49 -37.18
C ALA A 551 -0.22 -8.52 -38.70
N TYR A 552 -1.46 -8.48 -39.17
CA TYR A 552 -1.80 -8.71 -40.58
C TYR A 552 -2.53 -7.54 -41.25
N GLY A 553 -2.95 -6.53 -40.51
CA GLY A 553 -3.66 -5.35 -41.04
C GLY A 553 -4.98 -5.73 -41.70
N GLU A 554 -5.30 -4.99 -42.78
CA GLU A 554 -6.53 -5.18 -43.57
C GLU A 554 -6.58 -6.51 -44.36
N SER A 555 -5.48 -7.23 -44.46
CA SER A 555 -5.45 -8.53 -45.13
C SER A 555 -6.13 -9.65 -44.32
N TRP A 556 -6.34 -9.43 -43.02
CA TRP A 556 -7.00 -10.38 -42.11
C TRP A 556 -8.47 -9.98 -41.88
N THR A 557 -9.32 -10.96 -41.96
CA THR A 557 -10.76 -10.81 -41.69
C THR A 557 -11.14 -11.68 -40.51
N TYR A 558 -11.82 -11.11 -39.54
CA TYR A 558 -12.30 -11.85 -38.36
C TYR A 558 -13.34 -12.89 -38.72
N ASP A 559 -13.18 -14.10 -38.19
CA ASP A 559 -14.16 -15.18 -38.23
C ASP A 559 -14.43 -15.68 -36.80
N TYR A 560 -15.70 -15.67 -36.40
CA TYR A 560 -16.11 -16.08 -35.07
C TYR A 560 -15.82 -17.56 -34.80
N GLU A 561 -16.05 -18.43 -35.78
CA GLU A 561 -15.83 -19.86 -35.62
C GLU A 561 -14.33 -20.19 -35.54
N GLU A 562 -13.47 -19.48 -36.25
CA GLU A 562 -12.01 -19.60 -36.07
C GLU A 562 -11.60 -19.22 -34.65
N PHE A 563 -12.08 -18.08 -34.15
CA PHE A 563 -11.81 -17.67 -32.78
C PHE A 563 -12.28 -18.71 -31.76
N VAL A 564 -13.53 -19.16 -31.86
CA VAL A 564 -14.09 -20.16 -30.92
C VAL A 564 -13.32 -21.46 -30.95
N ASN A 565 -12.94 -21.94 -32.14
CA ASN A 565 -12.15 -23.17 -32.25
C ASN A 565 -10.77 -23.03 -31.61
N TRP A 566 -10.11 -21.89 -31.81
CA TRP A 566 -8.83 -21.59 -31.15
C TRP A 566 -9.03 -21.53 -29.62
N ASP A 567 -9.98 -20.72 -29.13
CA ASP A 567 -10.22 -20.47 -27.70
C ASP A 567 -10.54 -21.77 -26.92
N LEU A 568 -11.42 -22.60 -27.45
CA LEU A 568 -11.76 -23.89 -26.85
C LEU A 568 -10.56 -24.83 -26.78
N ASN A 569 -9.70 -24.84 -27.79
CA ASN A 569 -8.50 -25.68 -27.81
C ASN A 569 -7.49 -25.21 -26.74
N GLN A 570 -7.32 -23.93 -26.54
CA GLN A 570 -6.41 -23.40 -25.50
C GLN A 570 -6.96 -23.70 -24.10
N ARG A 571 -8.24 -23.49 -23.85
CA ARG A 571 -8.89 -23.81 -22.57
C ARG A 571 -8.80 -25.30 -22.22
N ALA A 572 -8.85 -26.17 -23.19
CA ALA A 572 -8.67 -27.60 -22.95
C ALA A 572 -7.25 -27.94 -22.48
N ARG A 573 -6.25 -27.16 -22.91
CA ARG A 573 -4.84 -27.31 -22.49
C ARG A 573 -4.56 -26.69 -21.11
N SER A 574 -5.22 -25.57 -20.77
CA SER A 574 -5.02 -24.83 -19.52
C SER A 574 -5.70 -25.48 -18.29
N ARG A 575 -6.42 -26.58 -18.42
CA ARG A 575 -7.10 -27.29 -17.33
C ARG A 575 -6.14 -28.04 -16.39
N VAL A 576 -5.05 -27.44 -15.97
CA VAL A 576 -4.15 -28.02 -14.97
C VAL A 576 -4.09 -27.09 -13.76
N SER A 577 -4.64 -27.59 -12.64
CA SER A 577 -4.54 -27.07 -11.27
C SER A 577 -5.56 -25.99 -10.86
N VAL A 578 -6.63 -26.43 -10.18
CA VAL A 578 -7.42 -25.58 -9.28
C VAL A 578 -6.64 -25.45 -7.97
N VAL A 579 -5.64 -24.60 -7.96
CA VAL A 579 -5.14 -24.04 -6.70
C VAL A 579 -6.04 -22.81 -6.42
N PRO A 580 -6.55 -22.62 -5.19
CA PRO A 580 -7.23 -21.38 -4.85
C PRO A 580 -6.27 -20.23 -5.11
N GLN A 581 -6.59 -19.36 -6.08
CA GLN A 581 -5.77 -18.19 -6.37
C GLN A 581 -5.93 -17.17 -5.24
N LYS A 582 -4.81 -16.57 -4.84
CA LYS A 582 -4.79 -15.42 -3.93
C LYS A 582 -5.65 -14.33 -4.56
N LYS A 583 -6.57 -13.74 -3.79
CA LYS A 583 -7.33 -12.58 -4.24
C LYS A 583 -6.50 -11.33 -4.02
N TYR A 584 -6.45 -10.48 -5.01
CA TYR A 584 -5.77 -9.19 -4.96
C TYR A 584 -6.80 -8.06 -4.93
N PRO A 585 -6.53 -6.97 -4.19
CA PRO A 585 -7.36 -5.78 -4.33
C PRO A 585 -7.25 -5.22 -5.75
N PRO A 586 -8.29 -4.55 -6.28
CA PRO A 586 -8.20 -3.86 -7.56
C PRO A 586 -7.05 -2.84 -7.58
N THR A 587 -6.38 -2.74 -8.72
CA THR A 587 -5.45 -1.63 -9.01
C THR A 587 -6.21 -0.34 -9.31
N ALA A 588 -5.51 0.80 -9.42
CA ALA A 588 -6.17 2.06 -9.73
C ALA A 588 -6.67 2.07 -11.17
N PRO A 589 -7.85 2.66 -11.45
CA PRO A 589 -8.39 2.74 -12.80
C PRO A 589 -7.40 3.37 -13.79
N PRO A 590 -7.43 2.96 -15.07
CA PRO A 590 -6.56 3.51 -16.09
C PRO A 590 -6.81 5.01 -16.29
N VAL A 591 -5.77 5.72 -16.70
CA VAL A 591 -5.87 7.15 -17.04
C VAL A 591 -5.93 7.29 -18.55
N ILE A 592 -7.05 7.82 -19.06
CA ILE A 592 -7.30 7.98 -20.50
C ILE A 592 -7.05 9.43 -20.91
N ILE A 593 -6.16 9.63 -21.87
CA ILE A 593 -5.72 10.96 -22.30
C ILE A 593 -5.89 11.12 -23.80
N LYS A 594 -6.50 12.24 -24.18
CA LYS A 594 -6.64 12.64 -25.56
C LYS A 594 -5.35 13.34 -26.02
N ALA A 595 -4.46 12.60 -26.67
CA ALA A 595 -3.21 13.11 -27.19
C ALA A 595 -2.64 12.16 -28.25
N ARG A 596 -1.83 12.71 -29.19
CA ARG A 596 -1.07 11.95 -30.15
C ARG A 596 0.43 12.15 -29.95
N TRP A 597 1.21 11.14 -30.28
CA TRP A 597 2.66 11.24 -30.33
C TRP A 597 3.11 11.79 -31.68
N GLU A 598 3.85 12.88 -31.64
CA GLU A 598 4.33 13.54 -32.85
C GLU A 598 5.64 14.28 -32.58
N ASN A 599 6.64 14.06 -33.47
CA ASN A 599 7.96 14.71 -33.37
C ASN A 599 8.60 14.61 -31.96
N GLY A 600 8.55 13.43 -31.36
CA GLY A 600 9.20 13.15 -30.07
C GLY A 600 8.49 13.74 -28.84
N ARG A 601 7.20 14.07 -28.93
CA ARG A 601 6.40 14.59 -27.80
C ARG A 601 4.91 14.26 -27.94
N PHE A 602 4.21 14.27 -26.82
CA PHE A 602 2.75 14.28 -26.83
C PHE A 602 2.21 15.64 -27.27
N VAL A 603 1.24 15.62 -28.19
CA VAL A 603 0.45 16.76 -28.60
C VAL A 603 -0.97 16.52 -28.08
N TYR A 604 -1.35 17.26 -27.06
CA TYR A 604 -2.67 17.17 -26.43
C TYR A 604 -3.73 17.86 -27.30
N GLU A 605 -4.94 17.29 -27.35
CA GLU A 605 -6.06 17.77 -28.18
C GLU A 605 -7.23 18.33 -27.34
#